data_38dbcf61ccdd16c328432fb58c0aa57f
#
_entry.id   38dbcf61ccdd16c328432fb58c0aa57f
#
_cell.length_a   1.000
_cell.length_b   1.000
_cell.length_c   1.000
_cell.angle_alpha   90.00
_cell.angle_beta   90.00
_cell.angle_gamma   90.00
#
_symmetry.space_group_name_H-M   'P 1'
#
loop_
_entity.id
_entity.type
_entity.pdbx_description
1 polymer ?
#
loop_
_entity_poly.entity_id
_entity_poly.type
_entity_poly.pdbx_seq_one_letter_code
_entity_poly.pdbx_strand_id
1 'polypeptide(L)'
;MSKVIDADQAARLIPDGAVVTVSSSSGLGCPDATLAAIGRCFEETGHPRRLTTLHPIAAGDMWGIKGIDHIARPGLLFRIIAGSYPSGPSSAEPPQIWRMIAEGSVAAYNVPSGILFDMHRDAAAKRPGVLTKVGLDTFVDPARQGCAMNAAASAPIVRKMQFEGQEWLFFPVIVPEIAIIRATTADERGNLTYEHEGAYLGALDQALAAHNNGGIVIAQVKRLAQAGTLKPHDVHVPGILVDHIVIAPDQLQTTQTAYDPAISGEIFRPLDSFRLPGFDVAKTIARRVALELRAGWAVNLGFGISANVPRILLEEGRHGAVTWVIEQGAVGGVPLLDFQFGCASNAEAILPSPHQFTYFQGGGFDASLLSFLQIDREGSVNVSSLPSRPHVTAGAGGFVDITAQAKRIVFSGYFNAGAKLAVEKGQIRIEREGKVKKLVPEVDHVSFSGRRAVAQGQEITYVTERCVMKLTPDGVVVTELAPGIDLERDVLAQADFPLLPANDLKTMPEALFHPAPIGLDLPQARP
;
A
#
# COMPACT_ATOMS: atom_id res chain seq x y z
N MET A 1 -26.74 -28.42 -7.64
CA MET A 1 -25.97 -28.70 -6.40
C MET A 1 -25.78 -27.41 -5.65
N SER A 2 -25.78 -27.44 -4.32
CA SER A 2 -25.46 -26.25 -3.51
C SER A 2 -24.00 -25.85 -3.75
N LYS A 3 -23.73 -24.53 -3.91
CA LYS A 3 -22.37 -24.01 -3.97
C LYS A 3 -21.74 -23.85 -2.57
N VAL A 4 -22.57 -23.92 -1.52
CA VAL A 4 -22.11 -23.74 -0.13
C VAL A 4 -21.39 -25.02 0.33
N ILE A 5 -20.16 -24.84 0.79
CA ILE A 5 -19.30 -25.87 1.38
C ILE A 5 -18.64 -25.31 2.64
N ASP A 6 -18.11 -26.17 3.50
CA ASP A 6 -17.29 -25.71 4.61
C ASP A 6 -15.85 -25.36 4.17
N ALA A 7 -15.12 -24.67 5.04
CA ALA A 7 -13.76 -24.23 4.72
C ALA A 7 -12.77 -25.40 4.53
N ASP A 8 -12.94 -26.50 5.24
CA ASP A 8 -12.07 -27.68 5.13
C ASP A 8 -12.37 -28.45 3.82
N GLN A 9 -13.62 -28.50 3.37
CA GLN A 9 -13.99 -28.99 2.03
C GLN A 9 -13.33 -28.12 0.95
N ALA A 10 -13.39 -26.78 1.10
CA ALA A 10 -12.74 -25.86 0.16
C ALA A 10 -11.22 -26.06 0.08
N ALA A 11 -10.55 -26.28 1.21
CA ALA A 11 -9.11 -26.54 1.25
C ALA A 11 -8.72 -27.83 0.47
N ARG A 12 -9.53 -28.87 0.53
CA ARG A 12 -9.30 -30.15 -0.17
C ARG A 12 -9.47 -30.08 -1.69
N LEU A 13 -10.09 -29.00 -2.21
CA LEU A 13 -10.22 -28.77 -3.65
C LEU A 13 -8.93 -28.25 -4.29
N ILE A 14 -7.98 -27.78 -3.50
CA ILE A 14 -6.76 -27.13 -3.99
C ILE A 14 -5.73 -28.21 -4.35
N PRO A 15 -5.31 -28.34 -5.62
CA PRO A 15 -4.34 -29.35 -6.01
C PRO A 15 -2.91 -28.95 -5.63
N ASP A 16 -2.03 -29.95 -5.56
CA ASP A 16 -0.58 -29.74 -5.40
C ASP A 16 -0.03 -28.91 -6.56
N GLY A 17 0.84 -27.94 -6.24
CA GLY A 17 1.48 -27.09 -7.23
C GLY A 17 0.63 -25.93 -7.76
N ALA A 18 -0.63 -25.83 -7.33
CA ALA A 18 -1.55 -24.83 -7.84
C ALA A 18 -1.06 -23.39 -7.66
N VAL A 19 -1.44 -22.53 -8.60
CA VAL A 19 -1.34 -21.07 -8.50
C VAL A 19 -2.61 -20.54 -7.87
N VAL A 20 -2.49 -19.97 -6.68
CA VAL A 20 -3.61 -19.46 -5.87
C VAL A 20 -3.54 -17.94 -5.80
N THR A 21 -4.56 -17.24 -6.29
CA THR A 21 -4.67 -15.80 -6.06
C THR A 21 -5.59 -15.51 -4.87
N VAL A 22 -5.21 -14.52 -4.05
CA VAL A 22 -5.94 -14.12 -2.85
C VAL A 22 -6.28 -12.64 -2.92
N SER A 23 -7.56 -12.30 -2.81
CA SER A 23 -8.03 -10.92 -2.72
C SER A 23 -7.96 -10.44 -1.27
N SER A 24 -7.11 -9.44 -1.01
CA SER A 24 -6.90 -8.90 0.34
C SER A 24 -6.14 -7.58 0.28
N SER A 25 -6.25 -6.77 1.33
CA SER A 25 -5.34 -5.67 1.63
C SER A 25 -5.07 -5.66 3.14
N SER A 26 -4.00 -6.32 3.56
CA SER A 26 -3.73 -6.65 4.97
C SER A 26 -4.93 -7.39 5.60
N GLY A 27 -5.57 -6.84 6.64
CA GLY A 27 -6.79 -7.41 7.21
C GLY A 27 -8.07 -7.07 6.44
N LEU A 28 -8.07 -6.02 5.60
CA LEU A 28 -9.22 -5.61 4.80
C LEU A 28 -9.46 -6.62 3.68
N GLY A 29 -10.68 -7.16 3.63
CA GLY A 29 -11.08 -8.11 2.59
C GLY A 29 -10.35 -9.47 2.64
N CYS A 30 -9.60 -9.80 3.73
CA CYS A 30 -8.85 -11.04 3.83
C CYS A 30 -9.76 -12.26 4.07
N PRO A 31 -9.70 -13.32 3.24
CA PRO A 31 -10.44 -14.56 3.45
C PRO A 31 -9.74 -15.48 4.46
N ASP A 32 -9.54 -15.00 5.68
CA ASP A 32 -8.68 -15.59 6.71
C ASP A 32 -9.12 -17.01 7.13
N ALA A 33 -10.44 -17.27 7.22
CA ALA A 33 -10.95 -18.58 7.60
C ALA A 33 -10.63 -19.66 6.54
N THR A 34 -10.71 -19.30 5.26
CA THR A 34 -10.37 -20.20 4.15
C THR A 34 -8.87 -20.49 4.13
N LEU A 35 -8.03 -19.46 4.32
CA LEU A 35 -6.56 -19.63 4.40
C LEU A 35 -6.16 -20.49 5.62
N ALA A 36 -6.83 -20.30 6.76
CA ALA A 36 -6.62 -21.14 7.94
C ALA A 36 -6.94 -22.60 7.69
N ALA A 37 -8.02 -22.88 6.95
CA ALA A 37 -8.40 -24.26 6.59
C ALA A 37 -7.36 -24.94 5.68
N ILE A 38 -6.76 -24.19 4.75
CA ILE A 38 -5.67 -24.72 3.89
C ILE A 38 -4.47 -25.11 4.75
N GLY A 39 -4.09 -24.26 5.73
CA GLY A 39 -3.00 -24.59 6.66
C GLY A 39 -3.27 -25.86 7.48
N ARG A 40 -4.49 -26.00 8.02
CA ARG A 40 -4.91 -27.21 8.76
C ARG A 40 -4.92 -28.46 7.86
N CYS A 41 -5.49 -28.34 6.66
CA CYS A 41 -5.54 -29.46 5.70
C CYS A 41 -4.12 -29.98 5.41
N PHE A 42 -3.15 -29.09 5.21
CA PHE A 42 -1.75 -29.48 5.02
C PHE A 42 -1.16 -30.16 6.26
N GLU A 43 -1.42 -29.65 7.45
CA GLU A 43 -0.94 -30.26 8.71
C GLU A 43 -1.48 -31.68 8.93
N GLU A 44 -2.75 -31.91 8.53
CA GLU A 44 -3.42 -33.20 8.69
C GLU A 44 -3.06 -34.22 7.59
N THR A 45 -2.89 -33.76 6.36
CA THR A 45 -2.82 -34.66 5.18
C THR A 45 -1.50 -34.59 4.41
N GLY A 46 -0.70 -33.55 4.61
CA GLY A 46 0.46 -33.22 3.77
C GLY A 46 0.08 -32.60 2.41
N HIS A 47 -1.20 -32.25 2.21
CA HIS A 47 -1.74 -31.65 0.98
C HIS A 47 -2.63 -30.45 1.31
N PRO A 48 -2.77 -29.43 0.40
CA PRO A 48 -1.98 -29.26 -0.83
C PRO A 48 -0.52 -28.92 -0.51
N ARG A 49 0.38 -29.09 -1.47
CA ARG A 49 1.80 -28.73 -1.32
C ARG A 49 2.33 -27.96 -2.53
N ARG A 50 3.45 -27.23 -2.33
CA ARG A 50 4.18 -26.49 -3.35
C ARG A 50 3.31 -25.41 -4.05
N LEU A 51 2.43 -24.75 -3.31
CA LEU A 51 1.60 -23.69 -3.86
C LEU A 51 2.44 -22.48 -4.30
N THR A 52 2.02 -21.85 -5.39
CA THR A 52 2.41 -20.51 -5.75
C THR A 52 1.26 -19.56 -5.37
N THR A 53 1.53 -18.50 -4.63
CA THR A 53 0.50 -17.54 -4.26
C THR A 53 0.71 -16.19 -4.91
N LEU A 54 -0.39 -15.54 -5.34
CA LEU A 54 -0.45 -14.21 -5.94
C LEU A 54 -1.29 -13.30 -5.06
N HIS A 55 -0.72 -12.20 -4.58
CA HIS A 55 -1.43 -11.21 -3.77
C HIS A 55 -1.16 -9.81 -4.32
N PRO A 56 -2.13 -9.13 -4.96
CA PRO A 56 -1.93 -7.75 -5.41
C PRO A 56 -1.56 -6.80 -4.27
N ILE A 57 -2.14 -6.99 -3.08
CA ILE A 57 -1.77 -6.31 -1.84
C ILE A 57 -1.55 -7.38 -0.77
N ALA A 58 -1.08 -7.05 0.42
CA ALA A 58 -0.81 -8.02 1.49
C ALA A 58 -2.05 -8.85 1.85
N ALA A 59 -1.87 -10.13 2.09
CA ALA A 59 -2.89 -11.01 2.67
C ALA A 59 -2.53 -11.28 4.14
N GLY A 60 -3.27 -10.63 5.03
CA GLY A 60 -3.03 -10.65 6.47
C GLY A 60 -2.17 -9.52 6.99
N ASP A 61 -2.02 -9.49 8.30
CA ASP A 61 -1.26 -8.49 9.06
C ASP A 61 -0.56 -9.15 10.26
N MET A 62 0.13 -8.34 11.08
CA MET A 62 0.78 -8.83 12.30
C MET A 62 -0.08 -8.60 13.57
N TRP A 63 -1.38 -8.27 13.42
CA TRP A 63 -2.22 -7.75 14.50
C TRP A 63 -3.47 -8.58 14.80
N GLY A 64 -3.75 -9.62 14.04
CA GLY A 64 -4.88 -10.51 14.29
C GLY A 64 -5.43 -11.25 13.09
N ILE A 65 -5.26 -10.74 11.88
CA ILE A 65 -5.60 -11.44 10.64
C ILE A 65 -4.33 -12.06 10.08
N LYS A 66 -4.17 -13.36 10.24
CA LYS A 66 -2.93 -14.06 9.83
C LYS A 66 -2.76 -14.17 8.33
N GLY A 67 -3.86 -14.34 7.59
CA GLY A 67 -3.82 -14.38 6.14
C GLY A 67 -2.82 -15.43 5.60
N ILE A 68 -1.83 -14.95 4.83
CA ILE A 68 -0.79 -15.81 4.23
C ILE A 68 0.02 -16.60 5.27
N ASP A 69 0.12 -16.11 6.50
CA ASP A 69 0.90 -16.78 7.55
C ASP A 69 0.28 -18.12 7.99
N HIS A 70 -1.01 -18.33 7.74
CA HIS A 70 -1.65 -19.64 7.92
C HIS A 70 -1.06 -20.71 7.02
N ILE A 71 -0.62 -20.34 5.81
CA ILE A 71 -0.06 -21.26 4.81
C ILE A 71 1.46 -21.10 4.64
N ALA A 72 2.09 -20.23 5.41
CA ALA A 72 3.54 -20.06 5.43
C ALA A 72 4.21 -21.26 6.15
N ARG A 73 4.22 -22.40 5.48
CA ARG A 73 4.79 -23.65 6.00
C ARG A 73 5.74 -24.27 4.98
N PRO A 74 6.90 -24.80 5.42
CA PRO A 74 7.78 -25.55 4.54
C PRO A 74 7.04 -26.72 3.87
N GLY A 75 7.15 -26.82 2.56
CA GLY A 75 6.47 -27.84 1.76
C GLY A 75 5.08 -27.44 1.26
N LEU A 76 4.31 -26.63 2.00
CA LEU A 76 3.03 -26.10 1.54
C LEU A 76 3.24 -24.95 0.54
N LEU A 77 4.04 -23.95 0.90
CA LEU A 77 4.32 -22.79 0.06
C LEU A 77 5.68 -22.97 -0.66
N PHE A 78 5.68 -22.79 -1.98
CA PHE A 78 6.86 -22.88 -2.84
C PHE A 78 7.29 -21.50 -3.34
N ARG A 79 6.34 -20.68 -3.76
CA ARG A 79 6.59 -19.35 -4.32
C ARG A 79 5.52 -18.37 -3.88
N ILE A 80 5.93 -17.14 -3.58
CA ILE A 80 5.01 -16.05 -3.29
C ILE A 80 5.35 -14.83 -4.14
N ILE A 81 4.33 -14.24 -4.77
CA ILE A 81 4.41 -13.05 -5.61
C ILE A 81 3.38 -12.07 -5.08
N ALA A 82 3.86 -10.99 -4.47
CA ALA A 82 2.99 -10.08 -3.75
C ALA A 82 3.38 -8.62 -3.95
N GLY A 83 2.38 -7.72 -3.94
CA GLY A 83 2.61 -6.28 -3.91
C GLY A 83 3.12 -5.84 -2.55
N SER A 84 2.60 -6.44 -1.49
CA SER A 84 3.08 -6.23 -0.13
C SER A 84 2.89 -7.49 0.74
N TYR A 85 3.44 -7.44 1.94
CA TYR A 85 3.51 -8.54 2.90
C TYR A 85 3.01 -8.08 4.27
N PRO A 86 2.55 -8.97 5.17
CA PRO A 86 2.25 -8.61 6.53
C PRO A 86 3.41 -7.84 7.18
N SER A 87 3.13 -6.68 7.76
CA SER A 87 4.12 -5.83 8.40
C SER A 87 3.63 -5.35 9.77
N GLY A 88 4.57 -4.97 10.64
CA GLY A 88 4.27 -4.52 11.98
C GLY A 88 5.46 -3.83 12.65
N PRO A 89 5.36 -3.48 13.94
CA PRO A 89 6.44 -2.80 14.64
C PRO A 89 7.68 -3.70 14.73
N SER A 90 8.84 -3.07 14.75
CA SER A 90 10.14 -3.77 14.86
C SER A 90 10.31 -4.58 16.15
N SER A 91 9.47 -4.33 17.16
CA SER A 91 9.43 -5.08 18.42
C SER A 91 8.59 -6.36 18.35
N ALA A 92 7.77 -6.53 17.31
CA ALA A 92 7.00 -7.75 17.13
C ALA A 92 7.84 -8.86 16.53
N GLU A 93 7.54 -10.10 16.92
CA GLU A 93 8.16 -11.28 16.29
C GLU A 93 7.76 -11.33 14.81
N PRO A 94 8.71 -11.59 13.90
CA PRO A 94 8.39 -11.74 12.49
C PRO A 94 7.41 -12.90 12.26
N PRO A 95 6.37 -12.71 11.44
CA PRO A 95 5.51 -13.82 11.04
C PRO A 95 6.31 -14.86 10.24
N GLN A 96 5.78 -16.08 10.17
CA GLN A 96 6.49 -17.21 9.56
C GLN A 96 6.87 -16.96 8.09
N ILE A 97 6.04 -16.23 7.36
CA ILE A 97 6.35 -15.89 5.97
C ILE A 97 7.67 -15.09 5.83
N TRP A 98 7.95 -14.15 6.74
CA TRP A 98 9.20 -13.40 6.73
C TRP A 98 10.42 -14.25 7.11
N ARG A 99 10.25 -15.21 8.02
CA ARG A 99 11.30 -16.19 8.34
C ARG A 99 11.64 -17.03 7.10
N MET A 100 10.62 -17.54 6.40
CA MET A 100 10.79 -18.30 5.16
C MET A 100 11.46 -17.48 4.04
N ILE A 101 11.11 -16.19 3.92
CA ILE A 101 11.75 -15.27 2.96
C ILE A 101 13.23 -15.06 3.30
N ALA A 102 13.54 -14.79 4.57
CA ALA A 102 14.91 -14.54 5.03
C ALA A 102 15.80 -15.79 4.93
N GLU A 103 15.25 -16.96 5.18
CA GLU A 103 15.95 -18.26 5.07
C GLU A 103 16.07 -18.77 3.62
N GLY A 104 15.35 -18.15 2.68
CA GLY A 104 15.30 -18.60 1.28
C GLY A 104 14.54 -19.91 1.09
N SER A 105 13.68 -20.31 2.04
CA SER A 105 12.86 -21.54 1.94
C SER A 105 11.62 -21.38 1.06
N VAL A 106 11.31 -20.15 0.63
CA VAL A 106 10.28 -19.78 -0.34
C VAL A 106 10.85 -18.80 -1.36
N ALA A 107 10.55 -18.97 -2.64
CA ALA A 107 10.89 -18.00 -3.68
C ALA A 107 9.95 -16.79 -3.56
N ALA A 108 10.48 -15.63 -3.14
CA ALA A 108 9.67 -14.44 -2.85
C ALA A 108 9.94 -13.30 -3.82
N TYR A 109 8.86 -12.70 -4.32
CA TYR A 109 8.89 -11.56 -5.24
C TYR A 109 8.02 -10.43 -4.72
N ASN A 110 8.53 -9.19 -4.80
CA ASN A 110 7.75 -7.99 -4.55
C ASN A 110 7.45 -7.30 -5.89
N VAL A 111 6.20 -7.33 -6.32
CA VAL A 111 5.73 -6.75 -7.60
C VAL A 111 4.74 -5.64 -7.30
N PRO A 112 4.86 -4.45 -7.92
CA PRO A 112 3.90 -3.37 -7.71
C PRO A 112 2.45 -3.82 -7.85
N SER A 113 1.59 -3.35 -6.95
CA SER A 113 0.20 -3.81 -6.83
C SER A 113 -0.61 -3.61 -8.11
N GLY A 114 -0.44 -2.45 -8.77
CA GLY A 114 -1.13 -2.15 -10.02
C GLY A 114 -0.75 -3.11 -11.15
N ILE A 115 0.53 -3.48 -11.23
CA ILE A 115 1.00 -4.48 -12.20
C ILE A 115 0.35 -5.84 -11.95
N LEU A 116 0.20 -6.26 -10.68
CA LEU A 116 -0.47 -7.53 -10.35
C LEU A 116 -1.97 -7.48 -10.67
N PHE A 117 -2.64 -6.36 -10.47
CA PHE A 117 -4.03 -6.20 -10.90
C PHE A 117 -4.17 -6.26 -12.43
N ASP A 118 -3.30 -5.57 -13.15
CA ASP A 118 -3.26 -5.64 -14.62
C ASP A 118 -2.97 -7.05 -15.11
N MET A 119 -2.06 -7.78 -14.44
CA MET A 119 -1.75 -9.18 -14.77
C MET A 119 -3.00 -10.08 -14.64
N HIS A 120 -3.86 -9.89 -13.63
CA HIS A 120 -5.12 -10.63 -13.53
C HIS A 120 -6.07 -10.30 -14.67
N ARG A 121 -6.23 -9.03 -15.05
CA ARG A 121 -7.05 -8.63 -16.20
C ARG A 121 -6.52 -9.20 -17.52
N ASP A 122 -5.20 -9.22 -17.68
CA ASP A 122 -4.58 -9.79 -18.88
C ASP A 122 -4.71 -11.33 -18.91
N ALA A 123 -4.54 -12.00 -17.77
CA ALA A 123 -4.80 -13.43 -17.65
C ALA A 123 -6.26 -13.77 -17.96
N ALA A 124 -7.23 -12.99 -17.44
CA ALA A 124 -8.65 -13.15 -17.73
C ALA A 124 -8.98 -12.97 -19.21
N ALA A 125 -8.31 -12.04 -19.88
CA ALA A 125 -8.49 -11.76 -21.31
C ALA A 125 -7.60 -12.62 -22.22
N LYS A 126 -6.84 -13.57 -21.65
CA LYS A 126 -5.86 -14.43 -22.39
C LYS A 126 -4.81 -13.63 -23.18
N ARG A 127 -4.41 -12.46 -22.65
CA ARG A 127 -3.31 -11.67 -23.19
C ARG A 127 -1.96 -12.19 -22.69
N PRO A 128 -0.84 -11.92 -23.40
CA PRO A 128 0.45 -12.49 -23.03
C PRO A 128 1.08 -11.89 -21.78
N GLY A 129 0.68 -10.69 -21.37
CA GLY A 129 1.24 -10.01 -20.20
C GLY A 129 1.09 -8.49 -20.23
N VAL A 130 1.55 -7.89 -19.16
CA VAL A 130 1.48 -6.45 -18.90
C VAL A 130 2.70 -5.75 -19.48
N LEU A 131 2.49 -4.76 -20.36
CA LEU A 131 3.52 -3.87 -20.87
C LEU A 131 3.39 -2.52 -20.18
N THR A 132 4.44 -2.10 -19.45
CA THR A 132 4.37 -0.89 -18.62
C THR A 132 5.72 -0.19 -18.48
N LYS A 133 5.70 1.10 -18.12
CA LYS A 133 6.90 1.84 -17.69
C LYS A 133 7.01 1.95 -16.17
N VAL A 134 6.02 1.48 -15.45
CA VAL A 134 6.02 1.43 -13.98
C VAL A 134 7.16 0.53 -13.53
N GLY A 135 8.03 1.07 -12.66
CA GLY A 135 9.15 0.33 -12.11
C GLY A 135 10.47 0.43 -12.87
N LEU A 136 10.54 1.08 -14.02
CA LEU A 136 11.83 1.38 -14.66
C LEU A 136 12.76 2.15 -13.71
N ASP A 137 14.04 1.77 -13.69
CA ASP A 137 15.10 2.31 -12.82
C ASP A 137 14.90 2.05 -11.31
N THR A 138 13.89 1.28 -10.90
CA THR A 138 13.66 0.85 -9.51
C THR A 138 14.08 -0.61 -9.31
N PHE A 139 13.86 -1.18 -8.11
CA PHE A 139 14.10 -2.60 -7.82
C PHE A 139 13.30 -3.55 -8.73
N VAL A 140 12.25 -3.05 -9.36
CA VAL A 140 11.41 -3.78 -10.32
C VAL A 140 12.15 -4.05 -11.63
N ASP A 141 13.05 -3.14 -12.03
CA ASP A 141 13.84 -3.26 -13.25
C ASP A 141 14.77 -4.48 -13.20
N PRO A 142 14.78 -5.34 -14.25
CA PRO A 142 15.70 -6.48 -14.31
C PRO A 142 17.19 -6.11 -14.22
N ALA A 143 17.56 -4.86 -14.57
CA ALA A 143 18.92 -4.35 -14.38
C ALA A 143 19.32 -4.18 -12.90
N ARG A 144 18.33 -4.27 -11.98
CA ARG A 144 18.52 -4.26 -10.53
C ARG A 144 18.11 -5.61 -9.94
N GLN A 145 17.00 -5.70 -9.21
CA GLN A 145 16.55 -6.95 -8.57
C GLN A 145 15.51 -7.72 -9.39
N GLY A 146 14.82 -7.08 -10.37
CA GLY A 146 13.77 -7.74 -11.15
C GLY A 146 12.64 -8.29 -10.27
N CYS A 147 12.27 -7.54 -9.23
CA CYS A 147 11.29 -7.91 -8.21
C CYS A 147 11.72 -9.01 -7.22
N ALA A 148 12.88 -9.64 -7.36
CA ALA A 148 13.32 -10.72 -6.46
C ALA A 148 13.65 -10.18 -5.06
N MET A 149 13.16 -10.87 -4.01
CA MET A 149 13.43 -10.52 -2.62
C MET A 149 14.53 -11.37 -1.99
N ASN A 150 14.82 -12.54 -2.57
CA ASN A 150 15.85 -13.45 -2.07
C ASN A 150 16.44 -14.30 -3.20
N ALA A 151 17.52 -15.03 -2.91
CA ALA A 151 18.21 -15.86 -3.90
C ALA A 151 17.37 -17.05 -4.42
N ALA A 152 16.36 -17.50 -3.66
CA ALA A 152 15.45 -18.54 -4.13
C ALA A 152 14.53 -18.05 -5.27
N ALA A 153 14.32 -16.75 -5.38
CA ALA A 153 13.56 -16.10 -6.44
C ALA A 153 14.39 -15.94 -7.73
N SER A 154 14.91 -17.04 -8.27
CA SER A 154 15.83 -17.09 -9.41
C SER A 154 15.14 -17.04 -10.77
N ALA A 155 13.84 -17.35 -10.87
CA ALA A 155 13.10 -17.31 -12.12
C ALA A 155 12.72 -15.87 -12.45
N PRO A 156 13.12 -15.33 -13.62
CA PRO A 156 12.77 -13.95 -14.01
C PRO A 156 11.26 -13.85 -14.27
N ILE A 157 10.60 -12.88 -13.62
CA ILE A 157 9.17 -12.59 -13.78
C ILE A 157 8.91 -11.29 -14.53
N VAL A 158 9.95 -10.57 -14.88
CA VAL A 158 9.91 -9.31 -15.64
C VAL A 158 11.05 -9.28 -16.66
N ARG A 159 10.79 -8.68 -17.82
CA ARG A 159 11.77 -8.47 -18.87
C ARG A 159 11.77 -7.01 -19.29
N LYS A 160 12.95 -6.44 -19.55
CA LYS A 160 13.07 -5.13 -20.21
C LYS A 160 13.02 -5.34 -21.74
N MET A 161 12.30 -4.52 -22.45
CA MET A 161 12.19 -4.59 -23.90
C MET A 161 12.07 -3.21 -24.54
N GLN A 162 12.48 -3.10 -25.80
CA GLN A 162 12.25 -1.91 -26.62
C GLN A 162 10.94 -2.08 -27.38
N PHE A 163 10.05 -1.10 -27.25
CA PHE A 163 8.81 -1.04 -28.00
C PHE A 163 8.54 0.42 -28.43
N GLU A 164 8.25 0.65 -29.70
CA GLU A 164 8.07 2.00 -30.28
C GLU A 164 9.20 2.99 -29.92
N GLY A 165 10.45 2.52 -29.97
CA GLY A 165 11.63 3.34 -29.67
C GLY A 165 11.82 3.72 -28.20
N GLN A 166 11.08 3.12 -27.28
CA GLN A 166 11.13 3.40 -25.86
C GLN A 166 11.36 2.12 -25.04
N GLU A 167 11.98 2.28 -23.87
CA GLU A 167 12.12 1.19 -22.91
C GLU A 167 10.81 0.92 -22.16
N TRP A 168 10.48 -0.37 -22.04
CA TRP A 168 9.32 -0.88 -21.31
C TRP A 168 9.72 -2.09 -20.48
N LEU A 169 8.95 -2.34 -19.44
CA LEU A 169 8.94 -3.60 -18.71
C LEU A 169 7.77 -4.45 -19.20
N PHE A 170 8.03 -5.74 -19.38
CA PHE A 170 7.01 -6.72 -19.75
C PHE A 170 6.94 -7.81 -18.69
N PHE A 171 5.77 -7.99 -18.11
CA PHE A 171 5.45 -9.03 -17.14
C PHE A 171 4.59 -10.10 -17.82
N PRO A 172 5.12 -11.30 -18.08
CA PRO A 172 4.29 -12.40 -18.56
C PRO A 172 3.17 -12.71 -17.56
N VAL A 173 1.98 -13.04 -18.03
CA VAL A 173 0.89 -13.44 -17.13
C VAL A 173 1.25 -14.69 -16.35
N ILE A 174 0.83 -14.71 -15.09
CA ILE A 174 0.81 -15.90 -14.24
C ILE A 174 -0.66 -16.21 -14.02
N VAL A 175 -1.11 -17.32 -14.60
CA VAL A 175 -2.53 -17.69 -14.61
C VAL A 175 -2.88 -18.37 -13.28
N PRO A 176 -3.84 -17.83 -12.49
CA PRO A 176 -4.30 -18.49 -11.29
C PRO A 176 -5.22 -19.66 -11.63
N GLU A 177 -5.03 -20.79 -10.96
CA GLU A 177 -5.91 -21.97 -11.00
C GLU A 177 -6.99 -21.90 -9.93
N ILE A 178 -6.69 -21.22 -8.82
CA ILE A 178 -7.61 -21.01 -7.70
C ILE A 178 -7.66 -19.52 -7.40
N ALA A 179 -8.88 -18.97 -7.32
CA ALA A 179 -9.10 -17.63 -6.77
C ALA A 179 -9.84 -17.75 -5.43
N ILE A 180 -9.25 -17.20 -4.36
CA ILE A 180 -9.87 -17.09 -3.05
C ILE A 180 -10.20 -15.62 -2.83
N ILE A 181 -11.49 -15.29 -2.86
CA ILE A 181 -12.00 -13.92 -2.72
C ILE A 181 -12.89 -13.80 -1.50
N ARG A 182 -13.13 -12.58 -1.04
CA ARG A 182 -14.05 -12.32 0.06
C ARG A 182 -15.10 -11.29 -0.34
N ALA A 183 -16.30 -11.45 0.21
CA ALA A 183 -17.41 -10.52 0.06
C ALA A 183 -18.26 -10.49 1.36
N THR A 184 -19.29 -9.64 1.40
CA THR A 184 -20.21 -9.59 2.54
C THR A 184 -21.27 -10.67 2.43
N THR A 185 -22.04 -10.67 1.35
CA THR A 185 -23.18 -11.57 1.14
C THR A 185 -23.01 -12.32 -0.18
N ALA A 186 -23.31 -13.62 -0.16
CA ALA A 186 -23.58 -14.39 -1.37
C ALA A 186 -25.07 -14.74 -1.43
N ASP A 187 -25.66 -14.81 -2.61
CA ASP A 187 -26.91 -15.56 -2.76
C ASP A 187 -26.61 -17.03 -3.08
N GLU A 188 -27.63 -17.89 -3.03
CA GLU A 188 -27.52 -19.35 -3.30
C GLU A 188 -26.99 -19.66 -4.72
N ARG A 189 -27.03 -18.69 -5.65
CA ARG A 189 -26.45 -18.78 -7.00
C ARG A 189 -25.00 -18.37 -7.08
N GLY A 190 -24.48 -17.77 -6.00
CA GLY A 190 -23.09 -17.28 -5.91
C GLY A 190 -22.90 -15.82 -6.31
N ASN A 191 -23.96 -15.04 -6.51
CA ASN A 191 -23.83 -13.59 -6.71
C ASN A 191 -23.34 -12.94 -5.43
N LEU A 192 -22.28 -12.10 -5.52
CA LEU A 192 -21.62 -11.50 -4.36
C LEU A 192 -21.86 -10.00 -4.27
N THR A 193 -22.18 -9.53 -3.07
CA THR A 193 -22.31 -8.11 -2.73
C THR A 193 -21.35 -7.71 -1.61
N TYR A 194 -21.00 -6.41 -1.54
CA TYR A 194 -19.92 -5.88 -0.71
C TYR A 194 -20.40 -4.82 0.29
N GLU A 195 -21.63 -4.86 0.67
CA GLU A 195 -22.32 -3.81 1.44
C GLU A 195 -21.69 -3.51 2.80
N HIS A 196 -20.92 -4.44 3.39
CA HIS A 196 -20.19 -4.22 4.64
C HIS A 196 -18.68 -4.12 4.45
N GLU A 197 -18.18 -4.28 3.24
CA GLU A 197 -16.74 -4.17 2.97
C GLU A 197 -16.32 -2.71 2.80
N GLY A 198 -15.11 -2.37 3.23
CA GLY A 198 -14.54 -1.03 3.04
C GLY A 198 -13.91 -0.82 1.68
N ALA A 199 -13.77 -1.87 0.87
CA ALA A 199 -13.22 -1.84 -0.48
C ALA A 199 -13.63 -3.10 -1.26
N TYR A 200 -13.71 -2.99 -2.58
CA TYR A 200 -13.92 -4.15 -3.48
C TYR A 200 -12.63 -4.92 -3.75
N LEU A 201 -11.49 -4.27 -3.62
CA LEU A 201 -10.17 -4.78 -4.02
C LEU A 201 -10.15 -5.26 -5.48
N GLY A 202 -9.47 -6.38 -5.77
CA GLY A 202 -9.39 -6.97 -7.11
C GLY A 202 -10.27 -8.21 -7.31
N ALA A 203 -11.28 -8.42 -6.47
CA ALA A 203 -12.01 -9.69 -6.41
C ALA A 203 -12.62 -10.13 -7.74
N LEU A 204 -13.22 -9.21 -8.49
CA LEU A 204 -13.82 -9.52 -9.81
C LEU A 204 -12.75 -9.95 -10.82
N ASP A 205 -11.64 -9.20 -10.93
CA ASP A 205 -10.58 -9.50 -11.90
C ASP A 205 -9.86 -10.81 -11.56
N GLN A 206 -9.66 -11.10 -10.27
CA GLN A 206 -9.10 -12.36 -9.80
C GLN A 206 -10.02 -13.55 -10.08
N ALA A 207 -11.34 -13.39 -9.84
CA ALA A 207 -12.32 -14.40 -10.19
C ALA A 207 -12.37 -14.68 -11.70
N LEU A 208 -12.38 -13.62 -12.52
CA LEU A 208 -12.34 -13.73 -13.98
C LEU A 208 -11.06 -14.43 -14.45
N ALA A 209 -9.90 -14.10 -13.84
CA ALA A 209 -8.62 -14.70 -14.21
C ALA A 209 -8.61 -16.22 -13.98
N ALA A 210 -9.11 -16.70 -12.85
CA ALA A 210 -9.21 -18.13 -12.58
C ALA A 210 -10.29 -18.78 -13.47
N HIS A 211 -11.52 -18.27 -13.45
CA HIS A 211 -12.67 -18.85 -14.15
C HIS A 211 -12.44 -19.02 -15.66
N ASN A 212 -11.96 -17.96 -16.34
CA ASN A 212 -11.75 -17.97 -17.80
C ASN A 212 -10.64 -18.93 -18.26
N ASN A 213 -9.83 -19.40 -17.32
CA ASN A 213 -8.77 -20.37 -17.58
C ASN A 213 -9.09 -21.77 -17.02
N GLY A 214 -10.35 -22.02 -16.64
CA GLY A 214 -10.81 -23.34 -16.17
C GLY A 214 -10.45 -23.63 -14.70
N GLY A 215 -10.07 -22.61 -13.94
CA GLY A 215 -9.81 -22.70 -12.51
C GLY A 215 -11.06 -22.59 -11.65
N ILE A 216 -10.87 -22.65 -10.34
CA ILE A 216 -11.94 -22.66 -9.32
C ILE A 216 -11.95 -21.32 -8.57
N VAL A 217 -13.15 -20.76 -8.35
CA VAL A 217 -13.37 -19.55 -7.55
C VAL A 217 -14.08 -19.91 -6.24
N ILE A 218 -13.42 -19.64 -5.12
CA ILE A 218 -13.91 -19.85 -3.76
C ILE A 218 -14.17 -18.48 -3.14
N ALA A 219 -15.42 -18.21 -2.76
CA ALA A 219 -15.82 -16.97 -2.12
C ALA A 219 -16.08 -17.18 -0.62
N GLN A 220 -15.32 -16.53 0.26
CA GLN A 220 -15.64 -16.44 1.67
C GLN A 220 -16.62 -15.28 1.89
N VAL A 221 -17.73 -15.53 2.58
CA VAL A 221 -18.78 -14.52 2.83
C VAL A 221 -19.23 -14.54 4.29
N LYS A 222 -19.74 -13.40 4.77
CA LYS A 222 -20.30 -13.29 6.11
C LYS A 222 -21.65 -13.99 6.24
N ARG A 223 -22.46 -13.97 5.17
CA ARG A 223 -23.83 -14.49 5.17
C ARG A 223 -24.33 -14.96 3.79
N LEU A 224 -25.35 -15.80 3.83
CA LEU A 224 -26.05 -16.28 2.62
C LEU A 224 -27.42 -15.60 2.52
N ALA A 225 -27.81 -15.20 1.32
CA ALA A 225 -29.12 -14.70 0.97
C ALA A 225 -29.87 -15.69 0.05
N GLN A 226 -31.18 -15.60 0.01
CA GLN A 226 -32.01 -16.38 -0.92
C GLN A 226 -31.74 -15.95 -2.37
N ALA A 227 -31.69 -16.89 -3.28
CA ALA A 227 -31.49 -16.63 -4.70
C ALA A 227 -32.53 -15.64 -5.27
N GLY A 228 -32.02 -14.63 -6.00
CA GLY A 228 -32.85 -13.60 -6.64
C GLY A 228 -33.30 -12.45 -5.74
N THR A 229 -32.78 -12.35 -4.50
CA THR A 229 -33.12 -11.25 -3.58
C THR A 229 -32.10 -10.08 -3.65
N LEU A 230 -30.91 -10.29 -4.22
CA LEU A 230 -29.92 -9.26 -4.38
C LEU A 230 -30.26 -8.34 -5.56
N LYS A 231 -30.02 -7.03 -5.39
CA LYS A 231 -30.21 -6.06 -6.48
C LYS A 231 -29.09 -6.21 -7.51
N PRO A 232 -29.38 -6.25 -8.82
CA PRO A 232 -28.35 -6.46 -9.86
C PRO A 232 -27.21 -5.44 -9.83
N HIS A 233 -27.48 -4.17 -9.46
CA HIS A 233 -26.45 -3.13 -9.36
C HIS A 233 -25.53 -3.30 -8.15
N ASP A 234 -25.95 -4.03 -7.12
CA ASP A 234 -25.15 -4.27 -5.91
C ASP A 234 -24.28 -5.53 -6.07
N VAL A 235 -24.55 -6.37 -7.08
CA VAL A 235 -23.75 -7.56 -7.39
C VAL A 235 -22.43 -7.15 -8.06
N HIS A 236 -21.34 -7.27 -7.33
CA HIS A 236 -20.01 -6.95 -7.83
C HIS A 236 -19.34 -8.14 -8.54
N VAL A 237 -19.51 -9.36 -8.01
CA VAL A 237 -19.03 -10.59 -8.65
C VAL A 237 -20.22 -11.46 -9.00
N PRO A 238 -20.50 -11.67 -10.31
CA PRO A 238 -21.63 -12.51 -10.75
C PRO A 238 -21.45 -13.97 -10.35
N GLY A 239 -22.53 -14.62 -9.97
CA GLY A 239 -22.52 -16.00 -9.50
C GLY A 239 -22.05 -17.04 -10.53
N ILE A 240 -22.08 -16.71 -11.82
CA ILE A 240 -21.53 -17.58 -12.87
C ILE A 240 -20.01 -17.78 -12.75
N LEU A 241 -19.32 -16.86 -12.08
CA LEU A 241 -17.87 -16.93 -11.85
C LEU A 241 -17.51 -17.68 -10.56
N VAL A 242 -18.44 -17.88 -9.63
CA VAL A 242 -18.19 -18.44 -8.30
C VAL A 242 -18.57 -19.91 -8.27
N ASP A 243 -17.64 -20.78 -7.95
CA ASP A 243 -17.87 -22.23 -7.85
C ASP A 243 -18.32 -22.64 -6.46
N HIS A 244 -17.65 -22.09 -5.41
CA HIS A 244 -17.92 -22.47 -4.03
C HIS A 244 -18.03 -21.25 -3.11
N ILE A 245 -18.87 -21.39 -2.08
CA ILE A 245 -19.13 -20.37 -1.07
C ILE A 245 -18.78 -20.95 0.30
N VAL A 246 -17.91 -20.26 1.05
CA VAL A 246 -17.57 -20.55 2.44
C VAL A 246 -18.20 -19.49 3.33
N ILE A 247 -19.04 -19.88 4.28
CA ILE A 247 -19.71 -18.95 5.21
C ILE A 247 -18.82 -18.76 6.45
N ALA A 248 -18.39 -17.52 6.71
CA ALA A 248 -17.60 -17.10 7.87
C ALA A 248 -18.27 -15.91 8.55
N PRO A 249 -19.25 -16.13 9.45
CA PRO A 249 -20.07 -15.05 10.04
C PRO A 249 -19.27 -14.05 10.84
N ASP A 250 -18.16 -14.47 11.44
CA ASP A 250 -17.32 -13.69 12.35
C ASP A 250 -16.20 -12.93 11.62
N GLN A 251 -16.18 -12.94 10.26
CA GLN A 251 -15.17 -12.18 9.52
C GLN A 251 -15.22 -10.69 9.88
N LEU A 252 -14.05 -10.11 10.14
CA LEU A 252 -13.89 -8.70 10.49
C LEU A 252 -13.94 -7.82 9.22
N GLN A 253 -14.47 -6.62 9.31
CA GLN A 253 -14.44 -5.63 8.22
C GLN A 253 -13.01 -5.15 7.93
N THR A 254 -12.26 -4.82 8.98
CA THR A 254 -10.81 -4.53 8.94
C THR A 254 -10.10 -5.32 10.02
N THR A 255 -8.79 -5.16 10.18
CA THR A 255 -7.95 -5.89 11.14
C THR A 255 -8.55 -6.04 12.55
N GLN A 256 -9.18 -4.98 13.09
CA GLN A 256 -9.74 -4.97 14.45
C GLN A 256 -11.18 -4.45 14.51
N THR A 257 -11.80 -4.22 13.36
CA THR A 257 -13.16 -3.69 13.28
C THR A 257 -14.10 -4.79 12.83
N ALA A 258 -15.01 -5.22 13.70
CA ALA A 258 -16.03 -6.19 13.33
C ALA A 258 -16.98 -5.61 12.27
N TYR A 259 -17.43 -4.38 12.50
CA TYR A 259 -18.24 -3.61 11.55
C TYR A 259 -18.36 -2.14 11.97
N ASP A 260 -18.14 -1.23 11.03
CA ASP A 260 -18.38 0.21 11.16
C ASP A 260 -19.12 0.70 9.90
N PRO A 261 -20.39 1.06 10.00
CA PRO A 261 -21.21 1.44 8.85
C PRO A 261 -20.75 2.74 8.17
N ALA A 262 -19.91 3.55 8.82
CA ALA A 262 -19.32 4.72 8.18
C ALA A 262 -18.19 4.38 7.20
N ILE A 263 -17.60 3.19 7.31
CA ILE A 263 -16.58 2.69 6.37
C ILE A 263 -17.24 2.19 5.08
N SER A 264 -18.38 1.53 5.19
CA SER A 264 -19.15 1.01 4.05
C SER A 264 -20.08 2.05 3.42
N GLY A 265 -20.16 3.25 4.00
CA GLY A 265 -20.98 4.34 3.45
C GLY A 265 -22.47 4.27 3.80
N GLU A 266 -22.88 3.39 4.74
CA GLU A 266 -24.27 3.28 5.17
C GLU A 266 -24.73 4.46 6.03
N ILE A 267 -23.79 5.07 6.77
CA ILE A 267 -24.03 6.27 7.57
C ILE A 267 -22.96 7.32 7.32
N PHE A 268 -23.33 8.58 7.51
CA PHE A 268 -22.40 9.68 7.55
C PHE A 268 -21.92 9.90 8.99
N ARG A 269 -20.61 9.88 9.21
CA ARG A 269 -19.98 10.14 10.52
C ARG A 269 -19.81 11.65 10.72
N PRO A 270 -20.28 12.23 11.84
CA PRO A 270 -20.05 13.64 12.14
C PRO A 270 -18.56 13.98 12.19
N LEU A 271 -18.18 15.11 11.61
CA LEU A 271 -16.77 15.50 11.46
C LEU A 271 -16.08 15.80 12.80
N ASP A 272 -16.81 16.28 13.79
CA ASP A 272 -16.36 16.55 15.15
C ASP A 272 -16.09 15.28 15.99
N SER A 273 -16.57 14.12 15.50
CA SER A 273 -16.31 12.82 16.14
C SER A 273 -14.93 12.25 15.84
N PHE A 274 -14.20 12.79 14.86
CA PHE A 274 -12.86 12.31 14.54
C PHE A 274 -11.83 12.81 15.55
N ARG A 275 -11.03 11.88 16.07
CA ARG A 275 -9.91 12.23 16.96
C ARG A 275 -8.85 13.01 16.18
N LEU A 276 -8.51 14.20 16.68
CA LEU A 276 -7.41 15.01 16.16
C LEU A 276 -6.07 14.57 16.75
N PRO A 277 -4.94 14.70 16.01
CA PRO A 277 -3.63 14.35 16.52
C PRO A 277 -3.23 15.29 17.67
N GLY A 278 -2.64 14.73 18.73
CA GLY A 278 -2.00 15.50 19.77
C GLY A 278 -0.86 16.36 19.23
N PHE A 279 -0.50 17.43 19.93
CA PHE A 279 0.61 18.27 19.53
C PHE A 279 1.95 17.61 19.90
N ASP A 280 2.68 17.21 18.87
CA ASP A 280 4.01 16.60 18.93
C ASP A 280 4.83 16.92 17.68
N VAL A 281 6.03 16.37 17.58
CA VAL A 281 6.93 16.55 16.43
C VAL A 281 6.32 15.98 15.14
N ALA A 282 5.61 14.86 15.20
CA ALA A 282 4.95 14.29 14.03
C ALA A 282 3.87 15.23 13.47
N LYS A 283 3.14 15.89 14.36
CA LYS A 283 2.14 16.90 13.96
C LYS A 283 2.78 18.11 13.29
N THR A 284 3.98 18.56 13.71
CA THR A 284 4.69 19.67 13.04
C THR A 284 5.07 19.28 11.62
N ILE A 285 5.55 18.06 11.40
CA ILE A 285 5.85 17.53 10.06
C ILE A 285 4.56 17.49 9.22
N ALA A 286 3.48 16.91 9.74
CA ALA A 286 2.22 16.82 9.01
C ALA A 286 1.64 18.20 8.63
N ARG A 287 1.75 19.19 9.53
CA ARG A 287 1.38 20.60 9.25
C ARG A 287 2.23 21.20 8.14
N ARG A 288 3.57 20.95 8.15
CA ARG A 288 4.44 21.43 7.08
C ARG A 288 4.08 20.77 5.74
N VAL A 289 3.77 19.48 5.73
CA VAL A 289 3.27 18.77 4.52
C VAL A 289 1.97 19.40 4.02
N ALA A 290 1.04 19.76 4.90
CA ALA A 290 -0.23 20.38 4.51
C ALA A 290 -0.05 21.70 3.73
N LEU A 291 1.04 22.44 3.97
CA LEU A 291 1.36 23.67 3.22
C LEU A 291 1.72 23.42 1.74
N GLU A 292 2.03 22.19 1.35
CA GLU A 292 2.30 21.82 -0.05
C GLU A 292 1.00 21.62 -0.86
N LEU A 293 -0.16 21.54 -0.19
CA LEU A 293 -1.45 21.28 -0.85
C LEU A 293 -2.06 22.54 -1.48
N ARG A 294 -2.95 22.31 -2.43
CA ARG A 294 -3.80 23.34 -3.02
C ARG A 294 -5.27 22.92 -2.99
N ALA A 295 -6.15 23.89 -2.83
CA ALA A 295 -7.58 23.63 -2.89
C ALA A 295 -7.99 23.13 -4.29
N GLY A 296 -8.85 22.11 -4.32
CA GLY A 296 -9.33 21.46 -5.54
C GLY A 296 -8.46 20.31 -6.05
N TRP A 297 -7.32 19.99 -5.39
CA TRP A 297 -6.49 18.87 -5.81
C TRP A 297 -7.08 17.51 -5.45
N ALA A 298 -6.84 16.55 -6.31
CA ALA A 298 -6.93 15.12 -6.01
C ALA A 298 -5.58 14.64 -5.44
N VAL A 299 -5.58 14.12 -4.22
CA VAL A 299 -4.36 13.83 -3.46
C VAL A 299 -4.34 12.36 -3.01
N ASN A 300 -3.32 11.62 -3.44
CA ASN A 300 -3.08 10.29 -2.90
C ASN A 300 -2.43 10.38 -1.51
N LEU A 301 -2.81 9.48 -0.63
CA LEU A 301 -2.33 9.41 0.74
C LEU A 301 -1.71 8.04 1.03
N GLY A 302 -0.42 8.02 1.37
CA GLY A 302 0.29 6.85 1.85
C GLY A 302 0.28 6.70 3.37
N PHE A 303 0.85 5.59 3.83
CA PHE A 303 1.04 5.30 5.25
C PHE A 303 2.16 6.15 5.86
N GLY A 304 2.12 6.37 7.19
CA GLY A 304 3.14 7.09 7.94
C GLY A 304 2.68 8.47 8.43
N ILE A 305 3.62 9.41 8.60
CA ILE A 305 3.30 10.76 9.15
C ILE A 305 2.30 11.51 8.27
N SER A 306 2.43 11.38 6.95
CA SER A 306 1.50 12.00 5.98
C SER A 306 0.05 11.58 6.21
N ALA A 307 -0.21 10.38 6.74
CA ALA A 307 -1.57 9.92 7.04
C ALA A 307 -2.32 10.81 8.03
N ASN A 308 -1.61 11.65 8.80
CA ASN A 308 -2.22 12.64 9.69
C ASN A 308 -2.70 13.92 8.97
N VAL A 309 -2.26 14.18 7.73
CA VAL A 309 -2.61 15.43 7.01
C VAL A 309 -4.13 15.63 6.87
N PRO A 310 -4.96 14.62 6.58
CA PRO A 310 -6.42 14.78 6.59
C PRO A 310 -6.98 15.28 7.93
N ARG A 311 -6.34 14.88 9.05
CA ARG A 311 -6.73 15.35 10.40
C ARG A 311 -6.27 16.79 10.66
N ILE A 312 -5.14 17.22 10.06
CA ILE A 312 -4.74 18.65 10.08
C ILE A 312 -5.76 19.48 9.31
N LEU A 313 -6.17 19.07 8.11
CA LEU A 313 -7.18 19.78 7.35
C LEU A 313 -8.51 19.85 8.10
N LEU A 314 -8.87 18.79 8.83
CA LEU A 314 -10.07 18.77 9.66
C LEU A 314 -9.97 19.77 10.82
N GLU A 315 -8.84 19.80 11.55
CA GLU A 315 -8.55 20.78 12.62
C GLU A 315 -8.64 22.23 12.14
N GLU A 316 -8.19 22.49 10.92
CA GLU A 316 -8.17 23.81 10.29
C GLU A 316 -9.51 24.18 9.60
N GLY A 317 -10.53 23.31 9.68
CA GLY A 317 -11.81 23.53 8.98
C GLY A 317 -11.71 23.47 7.46
N ARG A 318 -10.69 22.77 6.94
CA ARG A 318 -10.39 22.67 5.50
C ARG A 318 -10.55 21.23 4.95
N HIS A 319 -11.29 20.36 5.63
CA HIS A 319 -11.44 18.94 5.28
C HIS A 319 -11.91 18.67 3.85
N GLY A 320 -12.73 19.57 3.26
CA GLY A 320 -13.19 19.46 1.87
C GLY A 320 -12.33 20.23 0.84
N ALA A 321 -11.17 20.75 1.25
CA ALA A 321 -10.35 21.54 0.33
C ALA A 321 -9.63 20.67 -0.73
N VAL A 322 -9.41 19.39 -0.46
CA VAL A 322 -8.83 18.41 -1.39
C VAL A 322 -9.71 17.16 -1.44
N THR A 323 -9.63 16.42 -2.55
CA THR A 323 -10.24 15.09 -2.67
C THR A 323 -9.19 14.03 -2.41
N TRP A 324 -9.35 13.26 -1.35
CA TRP A 324 -8.45 12.15 -1.05
C TRP A 324 -8.71 10.97 -1.98
N VAL A 325 -7.64 10.33 -2.44
CA VAL A 325 -7.70 9.15 -3.31
C VAL A 325 -6.84 8.05 -2.70
N ILE A 326 -7.48 7.01 -2.18
CA ILE A 326 -6.83 5.94 -1.42
C ILE A 326 -6.66 4.70 -2.31
N GLU A 327 -5.51 4.05 -2.22
CA GLU A 327 -5.13 2.97 -3.16
C GLU A 327 -6.13 1.79 -3.14
N GLN A 328 -6.79 1.51 -2.00
CA GLN A 328 -7.78 0.45 -1.90
C GLN A 328 -9.10 0.78 -2.59
N GLY A 329 -9.32 2.05 -2.99
CA GLY A 329 -10.44 2.47 -3.81
C GLY A 329 -11.30 3.58 -3.26
N ALA A 330 -11.14 4.00 -2.00
CA ALA A 330 -11.92 5.10 -1.43
C ALA A 330 -11.52 6.44 -2.08
N VAL A 331 -12.53 7.24 -2.44
CA VAL A 331 -12.41 8.58 -3.01
C VAL A 331 -13.21 9.54 -2.13
N GLY A 332 -12.60 10.67 -1.76
CA GLY A 332 -13.21 11.66 -0.87
C GLY A 332 -13.26 11.21 0.59
N GLY A 333 -14.06 11.92 1.38
CA GLY A 333 -14.25 11.64 2.81
C GLY A 333 -13.03 11.92 3.67
N VAL A 334 -12.96 11.21 4.79
CA VAL A 334 -11.88 11.31 5.77
C VAL A 334 -11.13 9.99 5.84
N PRO A 335 -9.91 9.90 5.26
CA PRO A 335 -9.08 8.71 5.34
C PRO A 335 -8.85 8.25 6.78
N LEU A 336 -8.90 6.95 7.00
CA LEU A 336 -8.75 6.34 8.31
C LEU A 336 -7.29 5.98 8.59
N LEU A 337 -6.96 5.83 9.87
CA LEU A 337 -5.60 5.62 10.35
C LEU A 337 -5.43 4.20 10.91
N ASP A 338 -4.22 3.83 11.22
CA ASP A 338 -3.85 2.61 11.92
C ASP A 338 -4.43 1.35 11.25
N PHE A 339 -5.19 0.54 11.98
CA PHE A 339 -5.77 -0.72 11.50
C PHE A 339 -6.91 -0.57 10.48
N GLN A 340 -7.39 0.64 10.29
CA GLN A 340 -8.41 0.99 9.28
C GLN A 340 -7.80 1.70 8.07
N PHE A 341 -6.47 1.81 8.00
CA PHE A 341 -5.78 2.40 6.86
C PHE A 341 -6.15 1.65 5.56
N GLY A 342 -6.41 2.40 4.50
CA GLY A 342 -6.96 1.88 3.25
C GLY A 342 -8.46 2.13 3.09
N CYS A 343 -9.14 2.49 4.18
CA CYS A 343 -10.55 2.91 4.18
C CYS A 343 -10.70 4.41 4.38
N ALA A 344 -11.87 4.93 4.10
CA ALA A 344 -12.29 6.28 4.48
C ALA A 344 -13.70 6.23 5.09
N SER A 345 -13.96 7.09 6.08
CA SER A 345 -15.35 7.40 6.46
C SER A 345 -15.88 8.52 5.58
N ASN A 346 -17.17 8.50 5.30
CA ASN A 346 -17.83 9.51 4.46
C ASN A 346 -17.25 9.57 3.04
N ALA A 347 -16.75 8.46 2.51
CA ALA A 347 -16.27 8.41 1.13
C ALA A 347 -17.40 8.82 0.15
N GLU A 348 -17.03 9.55 -0.90
CA GLU A 348 -17.94 9.92 -1.98
C GLU A 348 -18.14 8.78 -2.98
N ALA A 349 -17.11 7.94 -3.13
CA ALA A 349 -17.13 6.74 -3.94
C ALA A 349 -16.15 5.69 -3.40
N ILE A 350 -16.44 4.40 -3.70
CA ILE A 350 -15.52 3.29 -3.50
C ILE A 350 -15.35 2.60 -4.84
N LEU A 351 -14.15 2.64 -5.40
CA LEU A 351 -13.80 2.02 -6.68
C LEU A 351 -13.13 0.65 -6.44
N PRO A 352 -13.25 -0.29 -7.39
CA PRO A 352 -12.34 -1.44 -7.40
C PRO A 352 -10.88 -0.99 -7.50
N SER A 353 -9.99 -1.62 -6.71
CA SER A 353 -8.56 -1.24 -6.69
C SER A 353 -7.90 -1.25 -8.08
N PRO A 354 -8.20 -2.19 -9.00
CA PRO A 354 -7.62 -2.15 -10.36
C PRO A 354 -7.91 -0.85 -11.12
N HIS A 355 -9.10 -0.27 -10.95
CA HIS A 355 -9.45 1.02 -11.57
C HIS A 355 -8.73 2.18 -10.89
N GLN A 356 -8.60 2.14 -9.56
CA GLN A 356 -7.84 3.12 -8.80
C GLN A 356 -6.36 3.12 -9.23
N PHE A 357 -5.76 1.95 -9.43
CA PHE A 357 -4.39 1.83 -9.92
C PHE A 357 -4.23 2.31 -11.38
N THR A 358 -5.21 2.06 -12.25
CA THR A 358 -5.23 2.65 -13.59
C THR A 358 -5.20 4.18 -13.53
N TYR A 359 -5.96 4.78 -12.60
CA TYR A 359 -5.97 6.22 -12.37
C TYR A 359 -4.60 6.74 -11.91
N PHE A 360 -3.91 6.02 -11.00
CA PHE A 360 -2.58 6.38 -10.54
C PHE A 360 -1.52 6.22 -11.62
N GLN A 361 -1.47 5.08 -12.30
CA GLN A 361 -0.53 4.81 -13.39
C GLN A 361 -0.68 5.79 -14.55
N GLY A 362 -1.88 6.33 -14.76
CA GLY A 362 -2.18 7.36 -15.74
C GLY A 362 -1.86 8.80 -15.29
N GLY A 363 -1.46 9.02 -14.03
CA GLY A 363 -1.16 10.34 -13.49
C GLY A 363 -2.39 11.26 -13.38
N GLY A 364 -3.58 10.69 -13.15
CA GLY A 364 -4.85 11.42 -13.08
C GLY A 364 -5.03 12.29 -11.84
N PHE A 365 -4.08 12.30 -10.91
CA PHE A 365 -4.11 13.03 -9.63
C PHE A 365 -3.02 14.10 -9.56
N ASP A 366 -3.12 15.02 -8.60
CA ASP A 366 -2.27 16.22 -8.55
C ASP A 366 -1.05 16.05 -7.67
N ALA A 367 -1.17 15.34 -6.55
CA ALA A 367 -0.08 15.13 -5.61
C ALA A 367 -0.20 13.80 -4.87
N SER A 368 0.94 13.30 -4.39
CA SER A 368 1.01 12.16 -3.48
C SER A 368 1.78 12.51 -2.22
N LEU A 369 1.24 12.12 -1.06
CA LEU A 369 1.85 12.29 0.24
C LEU A 369 2.31 10.92 0.74
N LEU A 370 3.62 10.69 0.76
CA LEU A 370 4.23 9.39 1.04
C LEU A 370 5.28 9.48 2.16
N SER A 371 5.72 8.34 2.66
CA SER A 371 6.82 8.25 3.61
C SER A 371 8.12 7.79 2.95
N PHE A 372 9.23 7.84 3.70
CA PHE A 372 10.53 7.32 3.30
C PHE A 372 11.25 6.64 4.48
N LEU A 373 12.04 5.63 4.15
CA LEU A 373 13.00 5.00 5.06
C LEU A 373 14.41 5.55 4.85
N GLN A 374 14.80 5.72 3.59
CA GLN A 374 16.09 6.28 3.18
C GLN A 374 15.91 7.22 1.98
N ILE A 375 16.79 8.21 1.88
CA ILE A 375 16.94 9.11 0.73
C ILE A 375 18.43 9.14 0.38
N ASP A 376 18.79 9.08 -0.91
CA ASP A 376 20.17 9.20 -1.35
C ASP A 376 20.48 10.54 -2.03
N ARG A 377 21.76 10.71 -2.42
CA ARG A 377 22.26 11.92 -3.08
C ARG A 377 21.56 12.26 -4.41
N GLU A 378 21.02 11.26 -5.10
CA GLU A 378 20.26 11.44 -6.34
C GLU A 378 18.77 11.74 -6.08
N GLY A 379 18.37 11.77 -4.80
CA GLY A 379 16.99 11.92 -4.37
C GLY A 379 16.15 10.66 -4.54
N SER A 380 16.79 9.50 -4.78
CA SER A 380 16.07 8.23 -4.78
C SER A 380 15.58 7.87 -3.39
N VAL A 381 14.50 7.12 -3.31
CA VAL A 381 13.86 6.76 -2.04
C VAL A 381 13.75 5.25 -1.90
N ASN A 382 14.09 4.76 -0.71
CA ASN A 382 13.73 3.44 -0.24
C ASN A 382 12.55 3.55 0.75
N VAL A 383 11.51 2.76 0.54
CA VAL A 383 10.36 2.62 1.45
C VAL A 383 10.00 1.15 1.67
N SER A 384 10.53 0.25 0.86
CA SER A 384 10.01 -1.10 0.70
C SER A 384 10.89 -2.22 1.26
N SER A 385 12.15 -1.93 1.62
CA SER A 385 13.03 -2.97 2.15
C SER A 385 14.08 -2.40 3.10
N LEU A 386 14.18 -3.01 4.28
CA LEU A 386 15.28 -2.82 5.23
C LEU A 386 15.94 -4.17 5.48
N PRO A 387 17.12 -4.46 4.91
CA PRO A 387 17.77 -5.79 5.04
C PRO A 387 17.97 -6.24 6.49
N SER A 388 18.23 -5.27 7.41
CA SER A 388 18.40 -5.55 8.85
C SER A 388 17.10 -5.85 9.59
N ARG A 389 15.93 -5.49 9.03
CA ARG A 389 14.60 -5.63 9.64
C ARG A 389 13.52 -5.82 8.59
N PRO A 390 13.55 -6.90 7.81
CA PRO A 390 12.70 -7.05 6.63
C PRO A 390 11.19 -7.02 6.94
N HIS A 391 10.77 -7.53 8.10
CA HIS A 391 9.36 -7.59 8.51
C HIS A 391 8.74 -6.24 8.93
N VAL A 392 9.55 -5.19 9.07
CA VAL A 392 9.08 -3.83 9.39
C VAL A 392 8.53 -3.13 8.15
N THR A 393 8.89 -3.63 6.97
CA THR A 393 8.45 -3.08 5.70
C THR A 393 7.41 -4.00 5.08
N ALA A 394 6.35 -3.41 4.55
CA ALA A 394 5.32 -4.19 3.84
C ALA A 394 5.74 -4.60 2.41
N GLY A 395 6.86 -4.11 1.91
CA GLY A 395 7.16 -4.11 0.49
C GLY A 395 6.64 -2.85 -0.20
N ALA A 396 6.61 -2.84 -1.52
CA ALA A 396 6.26 -1.64 -2.28
C ALA A 396 4.75 -1.33 -2.30
N GLY A 397 3.89 -2.34 -2.24
CA GLY A 397 2.46 -2.12 -2.43
C GLY A 397 2.19 -1.37 -3.73
N GLY A 398 1.42 -0.29 -3.65
CA GLY A 398 1.14 0.62 -4.75
C GLY A 398 2.15 1.75 -4.94
N PHE A 399 3.18 1.84 -4.10
CA PHE A 399 4.12 2.97 -4.09
C PHE A 399 4.77 3.23 -5.46
N VAL A 400 5.22 2.18 -6.15
CA VAL A 400 5.89 2.31 -7.46
C VAL A 400 4.89 2.74 -8.54
N ASP A 401 3.67 2.22 -8.51
CA ASP A 401 2.60 2.61 -9.43
C ASP A 401 2.23 4.09 -9.27
N ILE A 402 2.05 4.52 -8.02
CA ILE A 402 1.66 5.89 -7.65
C ILE A 402 2.77 6.87 -8.05
N THR A 403 4.02 6.56 -7.72
CA THR A 403 5.15 7.47 -7.96
C THR A 403 5.56 7.56 -9.43
N ALA A 404 5.22 6.58 -10.26
CA ALA A 404 5.64 6.50 -11.65
C ALA A 404 5.16 7.69 -12.49
N GLN A 405 3.97 8.23 -12.22
CA GLN A 405 3.34 9.32 -13.00
C GLN A 405 2.82 10.47 -12.12
N ALA A 406 3.08 10.47 -10.82
CA ALA A 406 2.70 11.57 -9.95
C ALA A 406 3.40 12.87 -10.39
N LYS A 407 2.64 13.95 -10.56
CA LYS A 407 3.20 15.27 -10.92
C LYS A 407 4.03 15.85 -9.77
N ARG A 408 3.52 15.67 -8.53
CA ARG A 408 4.13 16.14 -7.29
C ARG A 408 4.14 15.03 -6.25
N ILE A 409 5.26 14.89 -5.57
CA ILE A 409 5.39 13.94 -4.48
C ILE A 409 5.99 14.66 -3.27
N VAL A 410 5.31 14.54 -2.13
CA VAL A 410 5.82 15.01 -0.85
C VAL A 410 6.15 13.79 0.00
N PHE A 411 7.42 13.51 0.17
CA PHE A 411 7.92 12.51 1.10
C PHE A 411 8.04 13.11 2.49
N SER A 412 7.55 12.44 3.52
CA SER A 412 7.63 12.91 4.90
C SER A 412 8.11 11.84 5.86
N GLY A 413 8.87 12.26 6.86
CA GLY A 413 9.42 11.36 7.86
C GLY A 413 10.36 12.07 8.82
N TYR A 414 10.82 11.37 9.87
CA TYR A 414 11.89 11.87 10.70
C TYR A 414 13.21 11.86 9.95
N PHE A 415 14.07 12.87 10.23
CA PHE A 415 15.38 13.02 9.60
C PHE A 415 16.30 11.82 9.90
N ASN A 416 16.43 11.46 11.17
CA ASN A 416 17.13 10.25 11.61
C ASN A 416 16.21 9.35 12.45
N ALA A 417 16.38 8.03 12.38
CA ALA A 417 15.57 7.12 13.17
C ALA A 417 16.13 6.93 14.59
N GLY A 418 15.21 6.89 15.58
CA GLY A 418 15.55 6.73 16.99
C GLY A 418 16.04 7.99 17.69
N ALA A 419 15.87 9.16 17.09
CA ALA A 419 16.10 10.44 17.75
C ALA A 419 15.08 10.65 18.87
N LYS A 420 15.52 11.31 19.96
CA LYS A 420 14.62 11.85 20.98
C LYS A 420 14.46 13.35 20.75
N LEU A 421 13.25 13.75 20.44
CA LEU A 421 12.91 15.09 19.95
C LEU A 421 11.80 15.69 20.80
N ALA A 422 11.81 16.99 20.95
CA ALA A 422 10.73 17.76 21.55
C ALA A 422 10.40 18.98 20.69
N VAL A 423 9.15 19.43 20.75
CA VAL A 423 8.74 20.74 20.24
C VAL A 423 8.32 21.59 21.42
N GLU A 424 9.11 22.62 21.72
CA GLU A 424 8.93 23.48 22.90
C GLU A 424 9.22 24.95 22.52
N LYS A 425 8.37 25.85 23.05
CA LYS A 425 8.55 27.31 22.85
C LYS A 425 8.70 27.73 21.37
N GLY A 426 7.94 27.05 20.49
CA GLY A 426 7.97 27.35 19.05
C GLY A 426 9.21 26.81 18.30
N GLN A 427 9.97 25.89 18.88
CA GLN A 427 11.22 25.37 18.33
C GLN A 427 11.34 23.86 18.46
N ILE A 428 12.06 23.23 17.52
CA ILE A 428 12.50 21.83 17.64
C ILE A 428 13.74 21.78 18.53
N ARG A 429 13.74 20.84 19.46
CA ARG A 429 14.89 20.52 20.29
C ARG A 429 15.27 19.05 20.09
N ILE A 430 16.52 18.82 19.72
CA ILE A 430 17.11 17.48 19.64
C ILE A 430 17.69 17.17 21.02
N GLU A 431 16.99 16.33 21.78
CA GLU A 431 17.47 15.90 23.10
C GLU A 431 18.54 14.80 22.97
N ARG A 432 18.41 13.95 21.98
CA ARG A 432 19.38 12.92 21.61
C ARG A 432 19.28 12.61 20.14
N GLU A 433 20.43 12.59 19.46
CA GLU A 433 20.51 12.25 18.05
C GLU A 433 20.07 10.80 17.76
N GLY A 434 19.46 10.60 16.59
CA GLY A 434 19.08 9.28 16.10
C GLY A 434 20.29 8.46 15.70
N LYS A 435 20.27 7.17 16.02
CA LYS A 435 21.40 6.27 15.71
C LYS A 435 21.41 5.78 14.26
N VAL A 436 20.27 5.85 13.57
CA VAL A 436 20.14 5.36 12.20
C VAL A 436 19.93 6.54 11.27
N LYS A 437 20.94 6.80 10.46
CA LYS A 437 20.87 7.82 9.41
C LYS A 437 19.97 7.34 8.28
N LYS A 438 19.15 8.24 7.75
CA LYS A 438 18.23 7.98 6.65
C LYS A 438 18.63 8.70 5.36
N LEU A 439 19.51 9.70 5.46
CA LEU A 439 20.15 10.34 4.33
C LEU A 439 21.47 9.63 4.07
N VAL A 440 21.49 8.73 3.09
CA VAL A 440 22.57 7.77 2.81
C VAL A 440 23.20 8.02 1.44
N PRO A 441 24.47 7.62 1.20
CA PRO A 441 25.10 7.84 -0.12
C PRO A 441 24.36 7.17 -1.27
N GLU A 442 23.79 5.99 -1.03
CA GLU A 442 22.94 5.21 -1.92
C GLU A 442 21.92 4.43 -1.08
N VAL A 443 20.65 4.41 -1.52
CA VAL A 443 19.62 3.67 -0.82
C VAL A 443 19.81 2.16 -0.98
N ASP A 444 19.52 1.40 0.07
CA ASP A 444 19.64 -0.06 0.06
C ASP A 444 18.72 -0.71 -1.00
N HIS A 445 17.59 -0.07 -1.29
CA HIS A 445 16.59 -0.58 -2.21
C HIS A 445 15.88 0.57 -2.91
N VAL A 446 16.03 0.70 -4.22
CA VAL A 446 15.46 1.81 -4.99
C VAL A 446 13.97 1.56 -5.24
N SER A 447 13.11 2.10 -4.37
CA SER A 447 11.65 2.08 -4.56
C SER A 447 11.17 3.21 -5.47
N PHE A 448 11.89 4.34 -5.46
CA PHE A 448 11.67 5.51 -6.32
C PHE A 448 13.01 6.02 -6.84
N SER A 449 13.10 6.31 -8.14
CA SER A 449 14.32 6.81 -8.77
C SER A 449 14.28 8.34 -8.90
N GLY A 450 15.15 9.03 -8.15
CA GLY A 450 15.27 10.49 -8.22
C GLY A 450 15.74 10.96 -9.59
N ARG A 451 16.71 10.26 -10.19
CA ARG A 451 17.19 10.55 -11.55
C ARG A 451 16.06 10.53 -12.58
N ARG A 452 15.18 9.51 -12.51
CA ARG A 452 14.03 9.41 -13.41
C ARG A 452 13.02 10.52 -13.16
N ALA A 453 12.78 10.87 -11.90
CA ALA A 453 11.89 11.97 -11.51
C ALA A 453 12.34 13.31 -12.12
N VAL A 454 13.63 13.62 -12.03
CA VAL A 454 14.22 14.81 -12.66
C VAL A 454 14.01 14.79 -14.18
N ALA A 455 14.30 13.65 -14.81
CA ALA A 455 14.12 13.51 -16.27
C ALA A 455 12.66 13.66 -16.74
N GLN A 456 11.70 13.31 -15.86
CA GLN A 456 10.26 13.45 -16.11
C GLN A 456 9.68 14.80 -15.67
N GLY A 457 10.48 15.67 -15.04
CA GLY A 457 10.03 16.96 -14.53
C GLY A 457 9.06 16.86 -13.34
N GLN A 458 9.14 15.79 -12.55
CA GLN A 458 8.34 15.64 -11.33
C GLN A 458 8.83 16.61 -10.25
N GLU A 459 7.91 17.23 -9.51
CA GLU A 459 8.22 18.09 -8.37
C GLU A 459 8.31 17.24 -7.10
N ILE A 460 9.51 17.11 -6.52
CA ILE A 460 9.77 16.27 -5.34
C ILE A 460 10.18 17.13 -4.16
N THR A 461 9.43 16.98 -3.06
CA THR A 461 9.72 17.65 -1.78
C THR A 461 9.90 16.59 -0.69
N TYR A 462 10.91 16.77 0.17
CA TYR A 462 11.15 15.95 1.36
C TYR A 462 10.96 16.81 2.59
N VAL A 463 10.07 16.41 3.50
CA VAL A 463 9.72 17.15 4.71
C VAL A 463 10.11 16.35 5.94
N THR A 464 10.94 16.95 6.78
CA THR A 464 11.35 16.38 8.07
C THR A 464 11.06 17.37 9.21
N GLU A 465 11.29 16.97 10.43
CA GLU A 465 11.23 17.86 11.58
C GLU A 465 12.32 18.93 11.59
N ARG A 466 13.43 18.72 10.82
CA ARG A 466 14.59 19.63 10.81
C ARG A 466 14.60 20.57 9.63
N CYS A 467 14.25 20.05 8.47
CA CYS A 467 14.36 20.80 7.24
C CYS A 467 13.36 20.33 6.19
N VAL A 468 13.13 21.18 5.21
CA VAL A 468 12.52 20.84 3.92
C VAL A 468 13.62 20.79 2.87
N MET A 469 13.58 19.75 2.05
CA MET A 469 14.51 19.58 0.93
C MET A 469 13.71 19.43 -0.36
N LYS A 470 14.31 19.81 -1.49
CA LYS A 470 13.75 19.61 -2.82
C LYS A 470 14.74 18.90 -3.72
N LEU A 471 14.23 18.05 -4.60
CA LEU A 471 15.02 17.44 -5.65
C LEU A 471 15.17 18.43 -6.81
N THR A 472 16.39 18.65 -7.24
CA THR A 472 16.75 19.49 -8.39
C THR A 472 17.66 18.69 -9.34
N PRO A 473 17.95 19.18 -10.56
CA PRO A 473 18.94 18.56 -11.43
C PRO A 473 20.35 18.44 -10.79
N ASP A 474 20.68 19.31 -9.83
CA ASP A 474 21.96 19.31 -9.14
C ASP A 474 21.98 18.40 -7.88
N GLY A 475 20.87 17.75 -7.56
CA GLY A 475 20.69 16.88 -6.40
C GLY A 475 19.69 17.40 -5.39
N VAL A 476 19.84 16.96 -4.14
CA VAL A 476 18.94 17.31 -3.02
C VAL A 476 19.36 18.62 -2.38
N VAL A 477 18.49 19.62 -2.38
CA VAL A 477 18.75 21.00 -1.89
C VAL A 477 17.90 21.28 -0.66
N VAL A 478 18.52 21.75 0.43
CA VAL A 478 17.83 22.21 1.66
C VAL A 478 17.25 23.60 1.41
N THR A 479 15.93 23.73 1.49
CA THR A 479 15.21 25.00 1.19
C THR A 479 14.64 25.69 2.41
N GLU A 480 14.40 24.94 3.49
CA GLU A 480 13.90 25.53 4.75
C GLU A 480 14.51 24.81 5.96
N LEU A 481 14.66 25.55 7.06
CA LEU A 481 15.05 25.02 8.36
C LEU A 481 13.92 25.22 9.39
N ALA A 482 13.75 24.25 10.27
CA ALA A 482 12.87 24.40 11.41
C ALA A 482 13.51 25.36 12.45
N PRO A 483 12.71 26.18 13.17
CA PRO A 483 13.21 26.95 14.30
C PRO A 483 13.93 26.05 15.32
N GLY A 484 15.09 26.51 15.81
CA GLY A 484 15.93 25.78 16.76
C GLY A 484 16.94 24.81 16.16
N ILE A 485 16.93 24.61 14.84
CA ILE A 485 17.84 23.73 14.11
C ILE A 485 19.01 24.54 13.53
N ASP A 486 20.22 24.06 13.78
CA ASP A 486 21.46 24.57 13.19
C ASP A 486 21.77 23.79 11.90
N LEU A 487 21.98 24.53 10.80
CA LEU A 487 22.20 23.93 9.48
C LEU A 487 23.39 22.97 9.47
N GLU A 488 24.54 23.43 9.96
CA GLU A 488 25.80 22.66 9.87
C GLU A 488 25.79 21.45 10.79
N ARG A 489 25.42 21.64 12.06
CA ARG A 489 25.44 20.58 13.06
C ARG A 489 24.33 19.56 12.91
N ASP A 490 23.09 20.04 12.69
CA ASP A 490 21.88 19.22 12.83
C ASP A 490 21.36 18.69 11.48
N VAL A 491 21.85 19.23 10.35
CA VAL A 491 21.43 18.84 9.00
C VAL A 491 22.63 18.34 8.19
N LEU A 492 23.59 19.19 7.85
CA LEU A 492 24.67 18.83 6.93
C LEU A 492 25.59 17.74 7.51
N ALA A 493 25.99 17.87 8.78
CA ALA A 493 26.82 16.86 9.46
C ALA A 493 26.08 15.52 9.72
N GLN A 494 24.77 15.51 9.64
CA GLN A 494 23.93 14.32 9.89
C GLN A 494 23.57 13.54 8.62
N ALA A 495 23.81 14.08 7.44
CA ALA A 495 23.69 13.37 6.17
C ALA A 495 25.01 12.65 5.82
N ASP A 496 24.92 11.48 5.17
CA ASP A 496 26.11 10.73 4.72
C ASP A 496 26.50 11.07 3.26
N PHE A 497 25.93 12.14 2.72
CA PHE A 497 26.32 12.74 1.45
C PHE A 497 26.20 14.27 1.53
N PRO A 498 26.91 15.03 0.67
CA PRO A 498 26.82 16.49 0.66
C PRO A 498 25.39 16.95 0.31
N LEU A 499 24.74 17.66 1.23
CA LEU A 499 23.52 18.41 0.99
C LEU A 499 23.86 19.84 0.61
N LEU A 500 23.14 20.39 -0.37
CA LEU A 500 23.32 21.76 -0.83
C LEU A 500 22.30 22.68 -0.15
N PRO A 501 22.69 23.73 0.58
CA PRO A 501 21.74 24.73 1.04
C PRO A 501 21.31 25.64 -0.12
N ALA A 502 20.03 26.01 -0.17
CA ALA A 502 19.56 27.01 -1.12
C ALA A 502 20.15 28.39 -0.82
N ASN A 503 20.41 29.20 -1.85
CA ASN A 503 20.92 30.57 -1.68
C ASN A 503 19.93 31.45 -0.89
N ASP A 504 18.64 31.17 -0.95
CA ASP A 504 17.55 31.84 -0.25
C ASP A 504 16.95 30.95 0.84
N LEU A 505 17.80 30.25 1.59
CA LEU A 505 17.39 29.35 2.68
C LEU A 505 16.42 30.06 3.64
N LYS A 506 15.25 29.46 3.85
CA LYS A 506 14.17 30.04 4.64
C LYS A 506 14.04 29.36 6.01
N THR A 507 13.34 30.01 6.91
CA THR A 507 12.87 29.38 8.14
C THR A 507 11.43 28.91 7.94
N MET A 508 11.09 27.70 8.41
CA MET A 508 9.71 27.22 8.41
C MET A 508 8.83 28.17 9.23
N PRO A 509 7.55 28.36 8.85
CA PRO A 509 6.62 29.21 9.60
C PRO A 509 6.54 28.81 11.08
N GLU A 510 6.72 29.78 11.99
CA GLU A 510 6.73 29.55 13.43
C GLU A 510 5.41 28.93 13.94
N ALA A 511 4.27 29.26 13.31
CA ALA A 511 2.95 28.74 13.67
C ALA A 511 2.88 27.19 13.66
N LEU A 512 3.72 26.52 12.83
CA LEU A 512 3.77 25.04 12.79
C LEU A 512 4.19 24.43 14.13
N PHE A 513 4.95 25.16 14.94
CA PHE A 513 5.61 24.70 16.15
C PHE A 513 4.88 25.16 17.45
N HIS A 514 3.63 25.60 17.32
CA HIS A 514 2.77 25.97 18.44
C HIS A 514 1.53 25.07 18.50
N PRO A 515 0.94 24.84 19.70
CA PRO A 515 -0.24 23.95 19.84
C PRO A 515 -1.49 24.42 19.09
N ALA A 516 -1.68 25.74 18.94
CA ALA A 516 -2.86 26.31 18.28
C ALA A 516 -2.95 25.92 16.80
N PRO A 517 -4.13 25.91 16.19
CA PRO A 517 -4.28 25.83 14.74
C PRO A 517 -3.41 26.86 14.00
N ILE A 518 -2.92 26.49 12.84
CA ILE A 518 -1.92 27.29 12.11
C ILE A 518 -2.53 28.35 11.20
N GLY A 519 -3.88 28.38 11.07
CA GLY A 519 -4.56 29.25 10.12
C GLY A 519 -4.29 28.85 8.68
N LEU A 520 -4.35 27.54 8.39
CA LEU A 520 -4.00 26.98 7.09
C LEU A 520 -4.82 27.64 5.96
N ASP A 521 -4.12 28.33 5.08
CA ASP A 521 -4.67 28.81 3.82
C ASP A 521 -4.11 27.96 2.67
N LEU A 522 -5.03 27.43 1.85
CA LEU A 522 -4.67 26.60 0.69
C LEU A 522 -4.88 27.42 -0.58
N PRO A 523 -3.81 27.75 -1.31
CA PRO A 523 -3.93 28.41 -2.60
C PRO A 523 -4.82 27.62 -3.53
N GLN A 524 -5.60 28.30 -4.36
CA GLN A 524 -6.40 27.63 -5.39
C GLN A 524 -5.48 26.92 -6.40
N ALA A 525 -5.89 25.75 -6.84
CA ALA A 525 -5.26 25.10 -7.99
C ALA A 525 -5.33 26.07 -9.19
N ARG A 526 -4.22 26.21 -9.91
CA ARG A 526 -4.27 26.89 -11.20
C ARG A 526 -4.98 25.97 -12.19
N PRO A 527 -5.88 26.50 -13.02
CA PRO A 527 -6.60 25.71 -14.03
C PRO A 527 -5.65 25.04 -15.02
#